data_7ab289b34900f7909c1463775d493266
#
_entry.id   7ab289b34900f7909c1463775d493266
#
_cell.length_a   1.000
_cell.length_b   1.000
_cell.length_c   1.000
_cell.angle_alpha   90.00
_cell.angle_beta   90.00
_cell.angle_gamma   90.00
#
_symmetry.space_group_name_H-M   'P 1'
#
loop_
_entity.id
_entity.type
_entity.pdbx_description
1 polymer ?
#
loop_
_entity_poly.entity_id
_entity_poly.type
_entity_poly.pdbx_seq_one_letter_code
_entity_poly.pdbx_strand_id
1 'polypeptide(L)'
;MRGALAIVLVTAAGAATTAPAGAATVQTMVVGKDKVLRAPRDVTLRARTVRVGSKRCAVARNTPLAALLGTGLRVRLRDYGSCGRRARDSGSLFVTQVGPDRNRGRDGWVYKVGRRTGTAGAADPAGPFGSGGLRAGDRVTWFWCVLGSSDSCQRTLEVVPASSSAAAGSSLRVTVRGYDDSGRGVNVAGATVTLGSASATTGADGTATLTVPAASGRLRLTATHTGMVDAFPREVAVA
;
A
#
# COMPACT_ATOMS: atom_id res chain seq x y z
N MET A 1 6.45 -51.90 -60.21
CA MET A 1 5.53 -51.69 -59.06
C MET A 1 6.16 -50.72 -58.07
N ARG A 2 5.69 -49.47 -58.05
CA ARG A 2 6.23 -48.42 -57.15
C ARG A 2 5.17 -48.18 -56.07
N GLY A 3 5.49 -48.59 -54.80
CA GLY A 3 4.65 -48.34 -53.67
C GLY A 3 4.91 -46.95 -53.10
N ALA A 4 3.86 -46.12 -53.00
CA ALA A 4 3.91 -44.80 -52.38
C ALA A 4 3.61 -44.95 -50.89
N LEU A 5 4.52 -44.49 -50.05
CA LEU A 5 4.38 -44.45 -48.59
C LEU A 5 3.74 -43.10 -48.21
N ALA A 6 2.50 -43.12 -47.68
CA ALA A 6 1.83 -41.93 -47.18
C ALA A 6 2.19 -41.72 -45.70
N ILE A 7 2.85 -40.60 -45.40
CA ILE A 7 3.15 -40.17 -44.03
C ILE A 7 1.95 -39.32 -43.51
N VAL A 8 1.24 -39.79 -42.52
CA VAL A 8 0.20 -39.06 -41.80
C VAL A 8 0.87 -38.26 -40.70
N LEU A 9 0.90 -36.91 -40.81
CA LEU A 9 1.28 -36.00 -39.75
C LEU A 9 0.09 -35.79 -38.80
N VAL A 10 0.21 -36.30 -37.60
CA VAL A 10 -0.72 -36.00 -36.50
C VAL A 10 -0.25 -34.75 -35.79
N THR A 11 -0.93 -33.60 -36.01
CA THR A 11 -0.71 -32.37 -35.26
C THR A 11 -1.46 -32.45 -33.94
N ALA A 12 -0.73 -32.63 -32.85
CA ALA A 12 -1.27 -32.49 -31.48
C ALA A 12 -1.50 -31.02 -31.15
N ALA A 13 -2.75 -30.57 -31.14
CA ALA A 13 -3.14 -29.27 -30.64
C ALA A 13 -3.05 -29.29 -29.10
N GLY A 14 -1.96 -28.75 -28.56
CA GLY A 14 -1.81 -28.53 -27.12
C GLY A 14 -2.77 -27.44 -26.65
N ALA A 15 -3.81 -27.81 -25.92
CA ALA A 15 -4.68 -26.87 -25.21
C ALA A 15 -3.87 -26.21 -24.09
N ALA A 16 -3.50 -24.93 -24.25
CA ALA A 16 -2.91 -24.13 -23.20
C ALA A 16 -4.00 -23.89 -22.11
N THR A 17 -3.92 -24.64 -21.03
CA THR A 17 -4.74 -24.39 -19.84
C THR A 17 -4.26 -23.10 -19.20
N THR A 18 -4.98 -21.98 -19.41
CA THR A 18 -4.77 -20.74 -18.67
C THR A 18 -5.15 -21.02 -17.21
N ALA A 19 -4.14 -21.08 -16.31
CA ALA A 19 -4.37 -21.14 -14.89
C ALA A 19 -5.23 -19.93 -14.48
N PRO A 20 -6.23 -20.10 -13.59
CA PRO A 20 -7.04 -18.98 -13.12
C PRO A 20 -6.10 -17.97 -12.47
N ALA A 21 -6.16 -16.71 -12.92
CA ALA A 21 -5.38 -15.63 -12.35
C ALA A 21 -5.67 -15.55 -10.84
N GLY A 22 -4.73 -16.00 -10.03
CA GLY A 22 -4.83 -15.98 -8.58
C GLY A 22 -5.18 -14.57 -8.09
N ALA A 23 -5.86 -14.47 -6.96
CA ALA A 23 -6.20 -13.17 -6.38
C ALA A 23 -4.90 -12.41 -6.05
N ALA A 24 -4.78 -11.17 -6.54
CA ALA A 24 -3.60 -10.34 -6.30
C ALA A 24 -3.42 -10.09 -4.79
N THR A 25 -2.18 -10.11 -4.32
CA THR A 25 -1.80 -9.77 -2.95
C THR A 25 -1.08 -8.41 -2.95
N VAL A 26 -1.51 -7.51 -2.09
CA VAL A 26 -0.92 -6.18 -1.90
C VAL A 26 -0.47 -5.99 -0.46
N GLN A 27 0.53 -5.16 -0.24
CA GLN A 27 0.91 -4.75 1.12
C GLN A 27 0.05 -3.56 1.55
N THR A 28 -0.61 -3.67 2.69
CA THR A 28 -1.47 -2.58 3.20
C THR A 28 -1.04 -2.17 4.60
N MET A 29 -0.82 -0.87 4.79
CA MET A 29 -0.55 -0.22 6.08
C MET A 29 -1.67 0.78 6.38
N VAL A 30 -2.02 0.93 7.66
CA VAL A 30 -3.03 1.90 8.10
C VAL A 30 -2.46 2.74 9.23
N VAL A 31 -2.31 4.04 8.98
CA VAL A 31 -1.78 5.03 9.94
C VAL A 31 -2.93 5.92 10.39
N GLY A 32 -3.24 5.88 11.69
CA GLY A 32 -4.24 6.73 12.32
C GLY A 32 -3.68 8.11 12.66
N LYS A 33 -4.44 8.85 13.46
CA LYS A 33 -4.05 10.20 13.92
C LYS A 33 -2.74 10.20 14.69
N ASP A 34 -2.63 9.28 15.65
CA ASP A 34 -1.57 9.31 16.64
C ASP A 34 -0.68 8.07 16.60
N LYS A 35 -1.06 7.06 15.82
CA LYS A 35 -0.34 5.79 15.76
C LYS A 35 -0.66 4.96 14.52
N VAL A 36 0.19 4.00 14.22
CA VAL A 36 -0.07 2.95 13.24
C VAL A 36 -1.17 2.02 13.77
N LEU A 37 -2.35 2.04 13.16
CA LEU A 37 -3.48 1.18 13.51
C LEU A 37 -3.28 -0.25 13.00
N ARG A 38 -2.62 -0.39 11.87
CA ARG A 38 -2.23 -1.67 11.29
C ARG A 38 -0.85 -1.56 10.65
N ALA A 39 0.12 -2.27 11.19
CA ALA A 39 1.42 -2.43 10.57
C ALA A 39 1.26 -3.05 9.16
N PRO A 40 2.18 -2.82 8.24
CA PRO A 40 2.14 -3.41 6.91
C PRO A 40 1.94 -4.91 6.97
N ARG A 41 0.99 -5.38 6.19
CA ARG A 41 0.70 -6.80 6.03
C ARG A 41 0.25 -7.11 4.61
N ASP A 42 0.44 -8.32 4.21
CA ASP A 42 -0.06 -8.83 2.96
C ASP A 42 -1.58 -9.02 3.05
N VAL A 43 -2.28 -8.47 2.07
CA VAL A 43 -3.74 -8.56 1.92
C VAL A 43 -4.05 -9.16 0.57
N THR A 44 -4.63 -10.35 0.56
CA THR A 44 -5.19 -10.96 -0.65
C THR A 44 -6.47 -10.21 -1.02
N LEU A 45 -6.47 -9.61 -2.20
CA LEU A 45 -7.58 -8.81 -2.69
C LEU A 45 -8.77 -9.71 -3.07
N ARG A 46 -9.92 -9.46 -2.44
CA ARG A 46 -11.17 -10.20 -2.70
C ARG A 46 -12.32 -9.22 -2.88
N ALA A 47 -13.26 -9.56 -3.75
CA ALA A 47 -14.54 -8.87 -3.78
C ALA A 47 -15.25 -9.03 -2.43
N ARG A 48 -15.93 -7.98 -1.98
CA ARG A 48 -16.59 -7.95 -0.68
C ARG A 48 -18.00 -7.36 -0.83
N THR A 49 -18.87 -7.71 0.11
CA THR A 49 -20.13 -7.01 0.31
C THR A 49 -20.09 -6.31 1.65
N VAL A 50 -20.33 -5.02 1.65
CA VAL A 50 -20.40 -4.18 2.88
C VAL A 50 -21.81 -3.70 3.12
N ARG A 51 -22.17 -3.48 4.39
CA ARG A 51 -23.44 -2.85 4.76
C ARG A 51 -23.21 -1.36 5.00
N VAL A 52 -24.01 -0.51 4.33
CA VAL A 52 -24.01 0.95 4.49
C VAL A 52 -25.44 1.40 4.75
N GLY A 53 -25.77 1.69 6.01
CA GLY A 53 -27.17 1.83 6.43
C GLY A 53 -27.95 0.54 6.17
N SER A 54 -29.06 0.63 5.45
CA SER A 54 -29.88 -0.51 5.03
C SER A 54 -29.37 -1.20 3.75
N LYS A 55 -28.45 -0.57 3.01
CA LYS A 55 -27.97 -1.06 1.71
C LYS A 55 -26.89 -2.14 1.86
N ARG A 56 -26.85 -3.06 0.90
CA ARG A 56 -25.76 -4.03 0.68
C ARG A 56 -25.00 -3.63 -0.58
N CYS A 57 -23.77 -3.17 -0.40
CA CYS A 57 -22.96 -2.60 -1.46
C CYS A 57 -21.80 -3.54 -1.81
N ALA A 58 -21.68 -3.90 -3.09
CA ALA A 58 -20.57 -4.71 -3.58
C ALA A 58 -19.31 -3.84 -3.75
N VAL A 59 -18.18 -4.32 -3.30
CA VAL A 59 -16.85 -3.70 -3.50
C VAL A 59 -16.02 -4.60 -4.40
N ALA A 60 -15.51 -4.04 -5.49
CA ALA A 60 -14.65 -4.76 -6.42
C ALA A 60 -13.34 -5.19 -5.75
N ARG A 61 -12.81 -6.35 -6.16
CA ARG A 61 -11.63 -6.96 -5.53
C ARG A 61 -10.37 -6.09 -5.59
N ASN A 62 -10.11 -5.43 -6.72
CA ASN A 62 -8.85 -4.73 -6.98
C ASN A 62 -8.91 -3.23 -6.62
N THR A 63 -9.63 -2.88 -5.55
CA THR A 63 -9.80 -1.50 -5.12
C THR A 63 -9.07 -1.22 -3.81
N PRO A 64 -8.65 0.04 -3.55
CA PRO A 64 -8.07 0.43 -2.26
C PRO A 64 -8.99 0.14 -1.07
N LEU A 65 -10.31 0.26 -1.24
CA LEU A 65 -11.27 -0.09 -0.20
C LEU A 65 -11.26 -1.60 0.10
N ALA A 66 -11.14 -2.47 -0.91
CA ALA A 66 -11.02 -3.91 -0.68
C ALA A 66 -9.74 -4.25 0.09
N ALA A 67 -8.62 -3.55 -0.20
CA ALA A 67 -7.37 -3.67 0.55
C ALA A 67 -7.56 -3.25 2.01
N LEU A 68 -8.19 -2.09 2.29
CA LEU A 68 -8.48 -1.64 3.65
C LEU A 68 -9.35 -2.64 4.42
N LEU A 69 -10.44 -3.09 3.81
CA LEU A 69 -11.35 -4.08 4.42
C LEU A 69 -10.64 -5.42 4.70
N GLY A 70 -9.61 -5.75 3.92
CA GLY A 70 -8.75 -6.93 4.12
C GLY A 70 -7.84 -6.84 5.34
N THR A 71 -7.62 -5.65 5.91
CA THR A 71 -6.79 -5.47 7.11
C THR A 71 -7.43 -6.01 8.40
N GLY A 72 -8.74 -6.25 8.40
CA GLY A 72 -9.50 -6.67 9.57
C GLY A 72 -9.84 -5.54 10.54
N LEU A 73 -9.51 -4.30 10.22
CA LEU A 73 -9.93 -3.15 11.02
C LEU A 73 -11.43 -2.87 10.83
N ARG A 74 -12.06 -2.33 11.87
CA ARG A 74 -13.44 -1.84 11.78
C ARG A 74 -13.47 -0.59 10.90
N VAL A 75 -14.23 -0.63 9.80
CA VAL A 75 -14.40 0.47 8.85
C VAL A 75 -15.86 0.90 8.83
N ARG A 76 -16.12 2.21 8.89
CA ARG A 76 -17.43 2.77 8.64
C ARG A 76 -17.42 3.52 7.30
N LEU A 77 -18.49 3.33 6.56
CA LEU A 77 -18.65 3.88 5.23
C LEU A 77 -19.91 4.75 5.17
N ARG A 78 -19.89 5.72 4.27
CA ARG A 78 -21.05 6.45 3.79
C ARG A 78 -21.15 6.29 2.27
N ASP A 79 -22.35 6.20 1.77
CA ASP A 79 -22.63 6.17 0.35
C ASP A 79 -23.16 7.53 -0.09
N TYR A 80 -22.46 8.19 -0.98
CA TYR A 80 -22.87 9.47 -1.59
C TYR A 80 -23.53 9.25 -2.94
N GLY A 81 -23.76 8.01 -3.32
CA GLY A 81 -24.42 7.63 -4.56
C GLY A 81 -25.49 6.58 -4.34
N SER A 82 -25.56 5.64 -5.24
CA SER A 82 -26.56 4.56 -5.27
C SER A 82 -25.91 3.19 -5.23
N CYS A 83 -24.97 2.96 -4.29
CA CYS A 83 -24.29 1.66 -4.18
C CYS A 83 -25.30 0.50 -4.08
N GLY A 84 -24.99 -0.60 -4.71
CA GLY A 84 -25.84 -1.76 -4.79
C GLY A 84 -25.05 -3.08 -4.91
N ARG A 85 -25.70 -4.10 -5.44
CA ARG A 85 -25.12 -5.43 -5.61
C ARG A 85 -24.08 -5.52 -6.73
N ARG A 86 -23.93 -4.46 -7.55
CA ARG A 86 -22.94 -4.39 -8.62
C ARG A 86 -21.82 -3.47 -8.18
N ALA A 87 -20.57 -3.93 -8.29
CA ALA A 87 -19.41 -3.16 -7.85
C ALA A 87 -19.25 -1.81 -8.58
N ARG A 88 -19.68 -1.72 -9.84
CA ARG A 88 -19.67 -0.47 -10.61
C ARG A 88 -20.50 0.66 -9.98
N ASP A 89 -21.48 0.32 -9.15
CA ASP A 89 -22.38 1.28 -8.51
C ASP A 89 -21.78 1.79 -7.18
N SER A 90 -20.62 1.29 -6.77
CA SER A 90 -20.02 1.54 -5.44
C SER A 90 -18.90 2.59 -5.44
N GLY A 91 -18.61 3.25 -6.56
CA GLY A 91 -17.54 4.26 -6.67
C GLY A 91 -17.68 5.43 -5.69
N SER A 92 -18.91 5.74 -5.27
CA SER A 92 -19.23 6.82 -4.32
C SER A 92 -19.15 6.40 -2.84
N LEU A 93 -18.68 5.20 -2.54
CA LEU A 93 -18.45 4.78 -1.16
C LEU A 93 -17.27 5.55 -0.56
N PHE A 94 -17.53 6.17 0.58
CA PHE A 94 -16.59 7.03 1.29
C PHE A 94 -16.27 6.47 2.67
N VAL A 95 -14.98 6.42 3.03
CA VAL A 95 -14.52 5.97 4.35
C VAL A 95 -14.71 7.10 5.35
N THR A 96 -15.55 6.89 6.36
CA THR A 96 -15.84 7.89 7.40
C THR A 96 -15.15 7.60 8.72
N GLN A 97 -14.70 6.35 8.94
CA GLN A 97 -13.99 5.95 10.16
C GLN A 97 -13.19 4.67 9.89
N VAL A 98 -11.98 4.60 10.45
CA VAL A 98 -11.21 3.36 10.56
C VAL A 98 -10.72 3.20 12.00
N GLY A 99 -11.04 2.09 12.63
CA GLY A 99 -10.75 1.89 14.05
C GLY A 99 -11.37 2.99 14.91
N PRO A 100 -10.58 3.67 15.76
CA PRO A 100 -11.07 4.78 16.61
C PRO A 100 -11.22 6.10 15.84
N ASP A 101 -10.51 6.30 14.73
CA ASP A 101 -10.37 7.61 14.09
C ASP A 101 -11.50 7.87 13.10
N ARG A 102 -12.31 8.87 13.40
CA ARG A 102 -13.44 9.31 12.60
C ARG A 102 -13.13 10.64 11.91
N ASN A 103 -13.55 10.79 10.64
CA ASN A 103 -13.43 12.06 9.91
C ASN A 103 -14.00 13.23 10.72
N ARG A 104 -13.29 14.36 10.70
CA ARG A 104 -13.67 15.58 11.43
C ARG A 104 -13.35 16.82 10.61
N GLY A 105 -14.37 17.64 10.33
CA GLY A 105 -14.19 18.82 9.49
C GLY A 105 -13.69 18.43 8.10
N ARG A 106 -12.55 18.98 7.71
CA ARG A 106 -11.88 18.67 6.43
C ARG A 106 -10.90 17.50 6.54
N ASP A 107 -10.56 17.08 7.75
CA ASP A 107 -9.63 15.99 8.00
C ASP A 107 -10.33 14.63 7.87
N GLY A 108 -9.62 13.66 7.36
CA GLY A 108 -10.20 12.34 7.19
C GLY A 108 -9.29 11.31 6.53
N TRP A 109 -9.89 10.19 6.19
CA TRP A 109 -9.19 9.05 5.64
C TRP A 109 -8.91 9.22 4.15
N VAL A 110 -7.62 9.12 3.79
CA VAL A 110 -7.11 9.18 2.43
C VAL A 110 -6.22 7.95 2.19
N TYR A 111 -6.00 7.60 0.93
CA TYR A 111 -5.10 6.51 0.57
C TYR A 111 -4.09 6.93 -0.49
N LYS A 112 -2.92 6.29 -0.43
CA LYS A 112 -1.90 6.30 -1.48
C LYS A 112 -1.65 4.90 -2.01
N VAL A 113 -1.34 4.81 -3.29
CA VAL A 113 -0.79 3.61 -3.90
C VAL A 113 0.63 3.93 -4.35
N GLY A 114 1.60 3.21 -3.77
CA GLY A 114 3.00 3.61 -3.85
C GLY A 114 3.21 5.01 -3.26
N ARG A 115 3.63 5.96 -4.08
CA ARG A 115 3.95 7.33 -3.65
C ARG A 115 2.84 8.34 -3.94
N ARG A 116 1.79 7.98 -4.68
CA ARG A 116 0.75 8.89 -5.17
C ARG A 116 -0.57 8.70 -4.45
N THR A 117 -1.23 9.80 -4.11
CA THR A 117 -2.61 9.79 -3.65
C THR A 117 -3.54 9.34 -4.78
N GLY A 118 -4.51 8.50 -4.46
CA GLY A 118 -5.50 8.08 -5.44
C GLY A 118 -6.36 9.25 -5.89
N THR A 119 -6.62 9.31 -7.20
CA THR A 119 -7.44 10.35 -7.82
C THR A 119 -8.89 9.90 -8.04
N ALA A 120 -9.17 8.61 -7.84
CA ALA A 120 -10.50 8.03 -7.92
C ALA A 120 -11.04 7.65 -6.54
N GLY A 121 -12.34 7.38 -6.46
CA GLY A 121 -12.96 6.86 -5.23
C GLY A 121 -12.32 5.54 -4.78
N ALA A 122 -12.21 5.34 -3.48
CA ALA A 122 -11.53 4.16 -2.94
C ALA A 122 -12.18 2.82 -3.31
N ALA A 123 -13.45 2.84 -3.70
CA ALA A 123 -14.20 1.68 -4.17
C ALA A 123 -14.43 1.68 -5.69
N ASP A 124 -13.84 2.61 -6.43
CA ASP A 124 -14.00 2.69 -7.87
C ASP A 124 -13.44 1.43 -8.54
N PRO A 125 -14.24 0.66 -9.27
CA PRO A 125 -13.78 -0.55 -9.94
C PRO A 125 -12.76 -0.29 -11.06
N ALA A 126 -12.70 0.95 -11.59
CA ALA A 126 -11.64 1.40 -12.49
C ALA A 126 -10.30 1.60 -11.77
N GLY A 127 -10.28 1.45 -10.44
CA GLY A 127 -9.07 1.46 -9.62
C GLY A 127 -8.65 2.84 -9.12
N PRO A 128 -7.50 2.92 -8.42
CA PRO A 128 -7.09 4.09 -7.66
C PRO A 128 -6.84 5.35 -8.48
N PHE A 129 -6.61 5.19 -9.77
CA PHE A 129 -6.31 6.28 -10.71
C PHE A 129 -7.25 6.30 -11.92
N GLY A 130 -8.37 5.54 -11.89
CA GLY A 130 -9.32 5.45 -12.99
C GLY A 130 -8.82 4.68 -14.23
N SER A 131 -7.67 4.03 -14.15
CA SER A 131 -7.00 3.38 -15.29
C SER A 131 -6.50 1.96 -15.00
N GLY A 132 -7.17 1.27 -14.09
CA GLY A 132 -6.85 -0.11 -13.70
C GLY A 132 -6.78 -0.30 -12.20
N GLY A 133 -7.17 -1.49 -11.75
CA GLY A 133 -7.18 -1.87 -10.34
C GLY A 133 -5.79 -2.13 -9.76
N LEU A 134 -5.73 -2.32 -8.45
CA LEU A 134 -4.53 -2.72 -7.73
C LEU A 134 -3.96 -4.03 -8.28
N ARG A 135 -2.64 -4.13 -8.31
CA ARG A 135 -1.86 -5.28 -8.81
C ARG A 135 -1.10 -5.97 -7.69
N ALA A 136 -0.67 -7.18 -7.92
CA ALA A 136 0.20 -7.90 -6.99
C ALA A 136 1.48 -7.08 -6.71
N GLY A 137 1.88 -7.00 -5.44
CA GLY A 137 3.04 -6.24 -5.00
C GLY A 137 2.81 -4.76 -4.77
N ASP A 138 1.65 -4.20 -5.12
CA ASP A 138 1.33 -2.80 -4.80
C ASP A 138 1.37 -2.57 -3.29
N ARG A 139 1.80 -1.36 -2.91
CA ARG A 139 1.75 -0.87 -1.54
C ARG A 139 0.64 0.14 -1.39
N VAL A 140 -0.28 -0.12 -0.48
CA VAL A 140 -1.41 0.75 -0.18
C VAL A 140 -1.24 1.31 1.23
N THR A 141 -1.09 2.62 1.34
CA THR A 141 -1.08 3.32 2.64
C THR A 141 -2.43 4.01 2.81
N TRP A 142 -3.20 3.58 3.79
CA TRP A 142 -4.32 4.34 4.31
C TRP A 142 -3.84 5.18 5.47
N PHE A 143 -4.18 6.46 5.49
CA PHE A 143 -3.74 7.33 6.56
C PHE A 143 -4.77 8.41 6.88
N TRP A 144 -4.71 8.88 8.12
CA TRP A 144 -5.45 10.06 8.54
C TRP A 144 -4.79 11.30 7.96
N CYS A 145 -5.45 11.94 7.01
CA CYS A 145 -5.02 13.20 6.42
C CYS A 145 -5.45 14.35 7.32
N VAL A 146 -4.49 15.14 7.78
CA VAL A 146 -4.70 16.49 8.29
C VAL A 146 -4.55 17.44 7.10
N LEU A 147 -5.66 18.02 6.66
CA LEU A 147 -5.67 18.81 5.45
C LEU A 147 -5.07 20.20 5.70
N GLY A 148 -3.92 20.46 5.10
CA GLY A 148 -3.24 21.75 5.19
C GLY A 148 -3.95 22.88 4.46
N SER A 149 -3.42 24.10 4.58
CA SER A 149 -3.94 25.30 3.93
C SER A 149 -3.90 25.25 2.40
N SER A 150 -3.01 24.44 1.83
CA SER A 150 -2.87 24.19 0.39
C SER A 150 -3.77 23.07 -0.14
N ASP A 151 -4.77 22.62 0.62
CA ASP A 151 -5.64 21.49 0.28
C ASP A 151 -4.91 20.17 0.03
N SER A 152 -3.74 20.01 0.62
CA SER A 152 -2.91 18.80 0.55
C SER A 152 -2.78 18.13 1.91
N CYS A 153 -2.59 16.80 1.88
CA CYS A 153 -2.28 16.04 3.08
C CYS A 153 -0.80 16.19 3.47
N GLN A 154 -0.48 15.78 4.70
CA GLN A 154 0.91 15.63 5.12
C GLN A 154 1.64 14.61 4.23
N ARG A 155 2.95 14.84 4.04
CA ARG A 155 3.79 13.94 3.24
C ARG A 155 3.85 12.55 3.86
N THR A 156 3.97 11.53 3.02
CA THR A 156 4.24 10.15 3.43
C THR A 156 5.71 9.86 3.29
N LEU A 157 6.32 9.27 4.32
CA LEU A 157 7.75 8.93 4.32
C LEU A 157 8.04 7.66 3.52
N GLU A 158 9.23 7.62 2.95
CA GLU A 158 9.86 6.41 2.44
C GLU A 158 11.29 6.35 2.97
N VAL A 159 11.69 5.20 3.52
CA VAL A 159 13.05 4.91 3.92
C VAL A 159 13.72 3.99 2.90
N VAL A 160 14.90 4.38 2.43
CA VAL A 160 15.65 3.65 1.41
C VAL A 160 17.05 3.35 1.96
N PRO A 161 17.36 2.09 2.30
CA PRO A 161 18.71 1.70 2.68
C PRO A 161 19.63 1.67 1.45
N ALA A 162 20.89 1.99 1.63
CA ALA A 162 21.90 1.88 0.56
C ALA A 162 22.12 0.43 0.10
N SER A 163 21.84 -0.55 0.98
CA SER A 163 21.86 -1.97 0.68
C SER A 163 20.70 -2.69 1.39
N SER A 164 20.19 -3.74 0.79
CA SER A 164 19.19 -4.63 1.41
C SER A 164 19.82 -5.66 2.36
N SER A 165 21.15 -5.70 2.45
CA SER A 165 21.91 -6.54 3.39
C SER A 165 23.10 -5.77 3.96
N ALA A 166 23.52 -6.13 5.18
CA ALA A 166 24.67 -5.54 5.86
C ALA A 166 25.25 -6.53 6.89
N ALA A 167 26.55 -6.43 7.16
CA ALA A 167 27.17 -7.22 8.22
C ALA A 167 26.83 -6.62 9.59
N ALA A 168 26.71 -7.47 10.61
CA ALA A 168 26.59 -7.04 12.00
C ALA A 168 27.76 -6.12 12.38
N GLY A 169 27.49 -5.03 13.10
CA GLY A 169 28.47 -4.01 13.50
C GLY A 169 28.92 -3.06 12.38
N SER A 170 28.56 -3.31 11.12
CA SER A 170 28.90 -2.42 10.01
C SER A 170 28.03 -1.16 9.98
N SER A 171 28.44 -0.17 9.17
CA SER A 171 27.67 1.05 8.94
C SER A 171 26.69 0.87 7.78
N LEU A 172 25.41 1.20 7.99
CA LEU A 172 24.39 1.24 6.96
C LEU A 172 23.91 2.67 6.75
N ARG A 173 24.17 3.22 5.56
CA ARG A 173 23.60 4.50 5.14
C ARG A 173 22.17 4.33 4.67
N VAL A 174 21.30 5.25 5.07
CA VAL A 174 19.89 5.28 4.66
C VAL A 174 19.50 6.68 4.21
N THR A 175 18.53 6.78 3.31
CA THR A 175 17.94 8.04 2.88
C THR A 175 16.46 8.04 3.22
N VAL A 176 15.95 9.14 3.76
CA VAL A 176 14.52 9.35 4.01
C VAL A 176 13.99 10.42 3.08
N ARG A 177 12.90 10.10 2.38
CA ARG A 177 12.19 11.01 1.50
C ARG A 177 10.74 11.13 1.91
N GLY A 178 10.19 12.35 1.79
CA GLY A 178 8.77 12.65 2.02
C GLY A 178 8.06 12.95 0.71
N TYR A 179 7.01 12.20 0.40
CA TYR A 179 6.26 12.32 -0.86
C TYR A 179 4.93 13.05 -0.64
N ASP A 180 4.67 14.09 -1.45
CA ASP A 180 3.39 14.78 -1.49
C ASP A 180 2.29 13.96 -2.19
N ASP A 181 1.11 14.55 -2.38
CA ASP A 181 -0.04 13.87 -2.97
C ASP A 181 0.18 13.51 -4.45
N SER A 182 1.01 14.27 -5.16
CA SER A 182 1.36 14.00 -6.55
C SER A 182 2.45 12.91 -6.71
N GLY A 183 3.08 12.51 -5.59
CA GLY A 183 4.23 11.59 -5.57
C GLY A 183 5.56 12.27 -5.81
N ARG A 184 5.64 13.61 -5.72
CA ARG A 184 6.90 14.35 -5.76
C ARG A 184 7.61 14.23 -4.41
N GLY A 185 8.84 13.74 -4.43
CA GLY A 185 9.64 13.48 -3.24
C GLY A 185 10.67 14.55 -2.96
N VAL A 186 10.87 14.87 -1.68
CA VAL A 186 11.97 15.70 -1.16
C VAL A 186 12.70 14.92 -0.07
N ASN A 187 13.96 15.21 0.14
CA ASN A 187 14.74 14.66 1.26
C ASN A 187 14.21 15.25 2.57
N VAL A 188 14.21 14.46 3.64
CA VAL A 188 13.66 14.84 4.94
C VAL A 188 14.77 14.88 5.97
N ALA A 189 15.09 16.08 6.45
CA ALA A 189 15.96 16.29 7.61
C ALA A 189 15.18 16.03 8.91
N GLY A 190 15.87 15.59 9.97
CA GLY A 190 15.27 15.40 11.29
C GLY A 190 14.37 14.17 11.42
N ALA A 191 14.30 13.31 10.41
CA ALA A 191 13.57 12.05 10.51
C ALA A 191 14.33 11.07 11.41
N THR A 192 13.63 10.41 12.32
CA THR A 192 14.16 9.32 13.12
C THR A 192 14.10 8.03 12.30
N VAL A 193 15.25 7.41 12.08
CA VAL A 193 15.40 6.12 11.42
C VAL A 193 15.73 5.06 12.45
N THR A 194 15.07 3.90 12.39
CA THR A 194 15.28 2.79 13.35
C THR A 194 15.53 1.49 12.60
N LEU A 195 16.56 0.74 12.99
CA LEU A 195 16.88 -0.60 12.50
C LEU A 195 17.07 -1.52 13.72
N GLY A 196 16.08 -2.37 14.01
CA GLY A 196 16.10 -3.14 15.26
C GLY A 196 16.22 -2.23 16.48
N SER A 197 17.33 -2.37 17.25
CA SER A 197 17.62 -1.50 18.41
C SER A 197 18.43 -0.24 18.07
N ALA A 198 18.99 -0.14 16.86
CA ALA A 198 19.74 1.04 16.44
C ALA A 198 18.82 2.16 15.98
N SER A 199 19.18 3.41 16.28
CA SER A 199 18.45 4.60 15.86
C SER A 199 19.42 5.72 15.45
N ALA A 200 19.02 6.51 14.46
CA ALA A 200 19.74 7.70 14.03
C ALA A 200 18.75 8.75 13.47
N THR A 201 19.17 10.00 13.43
CA THR A 201 18.39 11.10 12.86
C THR A 201 19.01 11.55 11.54
N THR A 202 18.18 11.82 10.54
CA THR A 202 18.65 12.29 9.23
C THR A 202 19.19 13.73 9.30
N GLY A 203 20.32 13.97 8.63
CA GLY A 203 20.88 15.28 8.41
C GLY A 203 20.10 16.13 7.38
N ALA A 204 20.62 17.31 7.06
CA ALA A 204 20.01 18.26 6.12
C ALA A 204 19.79 17.68 4.71
N ASP A 205 20.63 16.72 4.31
CA ASP A 205 20.53 15.99 3.04
C ASP A 205 19.52 14.82 3.07
N GLY A 206 18.82 14.62 4.19
CA GLY A 206 17.89 13.51 4.40
C GLY A 206 18.55 12.15 4.57
N THR A 207 19.86 12.10 4.85
CA THR A 207 20.58 10.83 5.08
C THR A 207 20.92 10.63 6.56
N ALA A 208 20.98 9.37 6.98
CA ALA A 208 21.47 8.94 8.27
C ALA A 208 22.38 7.72 8.09
N THR A 209 23.30 7.50 9.04
CA THR A 209 24.10 6.28 9.12
C THR A 209 23.78 5.57 10.42
N LEU A 210 23.44 4.30 10.34
CA LEU A 210 23.15 3.42 11.46
C LEU A 210 24.29 2.41 11.62
N THR A 211 24.67 2.11 12.86
CA THR A 211 25.45 0.90 13.15
C THR A 211 24.49 -0.28 13.17
N VAL A 212 24.72 -1.27 12.33
CA VAL A 212 23.88 -2.45 12.23
C VAL A 212 24.00 -3.25 13.54
N PRO A 213 22.88 -3.56 14.22
CA PRO A 213 22.91 -4.33 15.45
C PRO A 213 23.60 -5.69 15.29
N ALA A 214 24.23 -6.17 16.38
CA ALA A 214 24.83 -7.51 16.45
C ALA A 214 23.71 -8.59 16.57
N ALA A 215 22.93 -8.72 15.51
CA ALA A 215 21.84 -9.70 15.39
C ALA A 215 21.89 -10.31 14.00
N SER A 216 21.56 -11.58 13.87
CA SER A 216 21.42 -12.23 12.56
C SER A 216 19.95 -12.28 12.12
N GLY A 217 19.75 -12.35 10.82
CA GLY A 217 18.42 -12.47 10.22
C GLY A 217 17.91 -11.17 9.59
N ARG A 218 16.60 -10.97 9.60
CA ARG A 218 15.96 -9.79 8.98
C ARG A 218 15.58 -8.77 10.03
N LEU A 219 16.19 -7.59 9.95
CA LEU A 219 15.84 -6.45 10.77
C LEU A 219 14.93 -5.49 10.04
N ARG A 220 13.97 -4.96 10.77
CA ARG A 220 13.01 -4.00 10.26
C ARG A 220 13.57 -2.59 10.32
N LEU A 221 13.69 -1.94 9.16
CA LEU A 221 14.08 -0.54 9.01
C LEU A 221 12.84 0.31 8.87
N THR A 222 12.67 1.33 9.72
CA THR A 222 11.54 2.27 9.70
C THR A 222 12.03 3.71 9.70
N ALA A 223 11.17 4.64 9.33
CA ALA A 223 11.40 6.07 9.50
C ALA A 223 10.13 6.77 9.95
N THR A 224 10.26 7.68 10.90
CA THR A 224 9.20 8.52 11.44
C THR A 224 9.63 9.99 11.44
N HIS A 225 8.68 10.92 11.33
CA HIS A 225 8.93 12.35 11.47
C HIS A 225 7.63 13.04 11.90
N THR A 226 7.71 13.98 12.84
CA THR A 226 6.56 14.74 13.30
C THR A 226 5.87 15.45 12.13
N GLY A 227 4.55 15.34 12.04
CA GLY A 227 3.76 15.96 10.97
C GLY A 227 3.82 15.24 9.62
N MET A 228 4.40 14.04 9.55
CA MET A 228 4.41 13.20 8.35
C MET A 228 3.85 11.81 8.66
N VAL A 229 3.42 11.11 7.62
CA VAL A 229 2.95 9.73 7.72
C VAL A 229 4.15 8.79 7.72
N ASP A 230 4.20 7.86 8.65
CA ASP A 230 5.28 6.89 8.82
C ASP A 230 5.61 6.13 7.53
N ALA A 231 6.89 5.80 7.36
CA ALA A 231 7.36 5.03 6.22
C ALA A 231 6.85 3.59 6.26
N PHE A 232 6.57 3.03 5.08
CA PHE A 232 6.53 1.58 4.94
C PHE A 232 7.89 1.00 5.35
N PRO A 233 7.92 0.05 6.28
CA PRO A 233 9.17 -0.57 6.67
C PRO A 233 9.87 -1.26 5.49
N ARG A 234 11.19 -1.30 5.57
CA ARG A 234 12.05 -2.14 4.73
C ARG A 234 12.68 -3.22 5.59
N GLU A 235 12.98 -4.33 5.01
CA GLU A 235 13.77 -5.36 5.65
C GLU A 235 15.21 -5.26 5.20
N VAL A 236 16.14 -5.38 6.15
CA VAL A 236 17.58 -5.48 5.91
C VAL A 236 18.03 -6.83 6.44
N ALA A 237 18.64 -7.62 5.58
CA ALA A 237 19.24 -8.90 5.99
C ALA A 237 20.57 -8.62 6.70
N VAL A 238 20.76 -9.20 7.89
CA VAL A 238 21.99 -9.07 8.68
C VAL A 238 22.67 -10.42 8.76
N ALA A 239 23.92 -10.46 8.31
CA ALA A 239 24.80 -11.63 8.31
C ALA A 239 25.88 -11.52 9.38
#